data_ec77330de677ba7c8ba126e98e8e24f3
#
_entry.id   ec77330de677ba7c8ba126e98e8e24f3
#
_cell.length_a   1.000
_cell.length_b   1.000
_cell.length_c   1.000
_cell.angle_alpha   90.00
_cell.angle_beta   90.00
_cell.angle_gamma   90.00
#
_symmetry.space_group_name_H-M   'P 1'
#
loop_
_entity.id
_entity.type
_entity.pdbx_description
1 polymer ?
#
loop_
_entity_poly.entity_id
_entity_poly.type
_entity_poly.pdbx_seq_one_letter_code
_entity_poly.pdbx_strand_id
1 'polypeptide(L)'
;LISQTLIEYQGKVMEVKVKGENVPLSSIMEEKRNGIAPITLEDFLTSHISQLRDNGKVGNSYAYLNLRTTLHNFYGKKLNFLFNAVDVAFCNKFEAWMRKNQFEDTTMHYYFRTLRATYNKAVEAKCADREKSPFVEYKLSRFSTKTKKRALSKESVKKILKMDCSAMSEKARLAHDVFSFSYYCGGI
;
A
#
# COMPACT_ATOMS: atom_id res chain seq x y z
N LEU A 1 13.65 -34.50 20.28
CA LEU A 1 12.63 -33.46 19.93
C LEU A 1 13.08 -32.07 20.39
N ILE A 2 13.45 -31.87 21.68
CA ILE A 2 13.85 -30.55 22.23
C ILE A 2 15.13 -30.02 21.54
N SER A 3 16.12 -30.88 21.28
CA SER A 3 17.39 -30.48 20.69
C SER A 3 17.24 -30.03 19.22
N GLN A 4 16.38 -30.67 18.43
CA GLN A 4 16.12 -30.30 17.04
C GLN A 4 15.40 -28.95 16.93
N THR A 5 14.42 -28.68 17.79
CA THR A 5 13.75 -27.40 17.86
C THR A 5 14.70 -26.28 18.27
N LEU A 6 15.64 -26.54 19.19
CA LEU A 6 16.63 -25.55 19.62
C LEU A 6 17.59 -25.15 18.49
N ILE A 7 18.07 -26.13 17.72
CA ILE A 7 18.96 -25.93 16.56
C ILE A 7 18.24 -25.12 15.47
N GLU A 8 16.96 -25.42 15.23
CA GLU A 8 16.13 -24.68 14.24
C GLU A 8 15.89 -23.21 14.66
N TYR A 9 15.72 -22.97 15.98
CA TYR A 9 15.62 -21.63 16.52
C TYR A 9 16.94 -20.87 16.41
N GLN A 10 18.06 -21.51 16.74
CA GLN A 10 19.39 -20.91 16.64
C GLN A 10 19.73 -20.55 15.19
N GLY A 11 19.37 -21.41 14.22
CA GLY A 11 19.53 -21.14 12.80
C GLY A 11 18.76 -19.90 12.35
N LYS A 12 17.46 -19.79 12.71
CA LYS A 12 16.62 -18.62 12.37
C LYS A 12 17.09 -17.34 13.03
N VAL A 13 17.53 -17.40 14.29
CA VAL A 13 18.11 -16.23 15.00
C VAL A 13 19.40 -15.76 14.32
N MET A 14 20.23 -16.70 13.84
CA MET A 14 21.43 -16.39 13.09
C MET A 14 21.08 -15.76 11.73
N GLU A 15 20.10 -16.29 10.98
CA GLU A 15 19.65 -15.70 9.72
C GLU A 15 19.11 -14.27 9.90
N VAL A 16 18.32 -14.02 10.94
CA VAL A 16 17.77 -12.71 11.28
C VAL A 16 18.90 -11.73 11.65
N LYS A 17 19.90 -12.16 12.44
CA LYS A 17 21.06 -11.35 12.80
C LYS A 17 21.95 -11.04 11.59
N VAL A 18 22.19 -12.01 10.73
CA VAL A 18 23.01 -11.82 9.50
C VAL A 18 22.34 -10.85 8.53
N LYS A 19 20.99 -10.85 8.47
CA LYS A 19 20.20 -9.90 7.66
C LYS A 19 20.08 -8.50 8.29
N GLY A 20 20.61 -8.28 9.49
CA GLY A 20 20.54 -6.99 10.19
C GLY A 20 19.12 -6.64 10.69
N GLU A 21 18.30 -7.64 10.92
CA GLU A 21 16.91 -7.50 11.37
C GLU A 21 16.86 -7.44 12.90
N ASN A 22 16.27 -6.37 13.45
CA ASN A 22 16.04 -6.22 14.89
C ASN A 22 14.68 -6.85 15.27
N VAL A 23 14.56 -8.18 15.16
CA VAL A 23 13.36 -8.90 15.57
C VAL A 23 13.59 -9.55 16.94
N PRO A 24 12.80 -9.22 17.98
CA PRO A 24 12.91 -9.84 19.30
C PRO A 24 12.64 -11.35 19.19
N LEU A 25 13.48 -12.15 19.83
CA LEU A 25 13.34 -13.61 19.85
C LEU A 25 11.98 -14.06 20.38
N SER A 26 11.43 -13.32 21.36
CA SER A 26 10.09 -13.55 21.91
C SER A 26 8.99 -13.50 20.86
N SER A 27 9.08 -12.57 19.90
CA SER A 27 8.10 -12.45 18.80
C SER A 27 8.13 -13.65 17.87
N ILE A 28 9.32 -14.16 17.55
CA ILE A 28 9.50 -15.34 16.69
C ILE A 28 8.94 -16.60 17.37
N MET A 29 9.15 -16.72 18.69
CA MET A 29 8.64 -17.85 19.47
C MET A 29 7.12 -17.83 19.60
N GLU A 30 6.54 -16.66 19.81
CA GLU A 30 5.09 -16.48 19.96
C GLU A 30 4.35 -16.75 18.63
N GLU A 31 4.90 -16.30 17.50
CA GLU A 31 4.33 -16.54 16.17
C GLU A 31 4.37 -18.04 15.80
N LYS A 32 5.46 -18.75 16.12
CA LYS A 32 5.54 -20.20 15.88
C LYS A 32 4.56 -20.98 16.77
N ARG A 33 4.29 -20.54 17.99
CA ARG A 33 3.25 -21.11 18.86
C ARG A 33 1.85 -21.02 18.25
N ASN A 34 1.59 -19.93 17.55
CA ASN A 34 0.31 -19.65 16.88
C ASN A 34 0.26 -20.21 15.45
N GLY A 35 1.27 -20.97 15.00
CA GLY A 35 1.37 -21.51 13.64
C GLY A 35 1.57 -20.44 12.57
N ILE A 36 2.07 -19.25 12.96
CA ILE A 36 2.34 -18.12 12.09
C ILE A 36 3.78 -18.23 11.55
N ALA A 37 3.95 -18.13 10.23
CA ALA A 37 5.27 -18.11 9.62
C ALA A 37 5.91 -16.72 9.81
N PRO A 38 7.09 -16.60 10.43
CA PRO A 38 7.77 -15.32 10.58
C PRO A 38 8.26 -14.84 9.22
N ILE A 39 7.58 -13.85 8.66
CA ILE A 39 7.95 -13.18 7.42
C ILE A 39 7.94 -11.67 7.67
N THR A 40 8.93 -10.94 7.12
CA THR A 40 8.97 -9.50 7.25
C THR A 40 7.92 -8.83 6.34
N LEU A 41 7.51 -7.61 6.70
CA LEU A 41 6.61 -6.82 5.85
C LEU A 41 7.25 -6.58 4.47
N GLU A 42 8.57 -6.41 4.41
CA GLU A 42 9.34 -6.26 3.17
C GLU A 42 9.22 -7.48 2.26
N ASP A 43 9.53 -8.66 2.80
CA ASP A 43 9.54 -9.90 2.03
C ASP A 43 8.14 -10.27 1.56
N PHE A 44 7.13 -10.07 2.43
CA PHE A 44 5.73 -10.31 2.07
C PHE A 44 5.27 -9.40 0.92
N LEU A 45 5.53 -8.09 1.02
CA LEU A 45 5.15 -7.14 -0.03
C LEU A 45 5.87 -7.46 -1.34
N THR A 46 7.17 -7.79 -1.27
CA THR A 46 7.97 -8.12 -2.45
C THR A 46 7.43 -9.37 -3.15
N SER A 47 7.17 -10.45 -2.40
CA SER A 47 6.60 -11.68 -2.92
C SER A 47 5.20 -11.45 -3.51
N HIS A 48 4.34 -10.70 -2.80
CA HIS A 48 2.98 -10.44 -3.27
C HIS A 48 2.95 -9.58 -4.54
N ILE A 49 3.84 -8.59 -4.68
CA ILE A 49 4.00 -7.78 -5.89
C ILE A 49 4.42 -8.67 -7.08
N SER A 50 5.38 -9.59 -6.87
CA SER A 50 5.80 -10.54 -7.91
C SER A 50 4.64 -11.42 -8.36
N GLN A 51 3.95 -12.08 -7.41
CA GLN A 51 2.79 -12.91 -7.71
C GLN A 51 1.70 -12.18 -8.51
N LEU A 52 1.44 -10.92 -8.18
CA LEU A 52 0.45 -10.13 -8.94
C LEU A 52 0.89 -9.88 -10.37
N ARG A 53 2.18 -9.64 -10.62
CA ARG A 53 2.74 -9.44 -11.95
C ARG A 53 2.71 -10.73 -12.76
N ASP A 54 3.12 -11.84 -12.16
CA ASP A 54 3.12 -13.16 -12.78
C ASP A 54 1.70 -13.60 -13.19
N ASN A 55 0.70 -13.20 -12.41
CA ASN A 55 -0.72 -13.40 -12.69
C ASN A 55 -1.34 -12.36 -13.65
N GLY A 56 -0.55 -11.52 -14.31
CA GLY A 56 -1.02 -10.48 -15.23
C GLY A 56 -1.74 -9.29 -14.58
N LYS A 57 -1.82 -9.25 -13.23
CA LYS A 57 -2.50 -8.16 -12.48
C LYS A 57 -1.57 -6.97 -12.23
N VAL A 58 -0.93 -6.48 -13.30
CA VAL A 58 0.11 -5.46 -13.25
C VAL A 58 -0.40 -4.16 -12.60
N GLY A 59 -1.60 -3.68 -12.98
CA GLY A 59 -2.19 -2.47 -12.40
C GLY A 59 -2.36 -2.57 -10.87
N ASN A 60 -2.77 -3.74 -10.36
CA ASN A 60 -2.90 -3.96 -8.93
C ASN A 60 -1.55 -4.05 -8.22
N SER A 61 -0.51 -4.60 -8.87
CA SER A 61 0.84 -4.68 -8.30
C SER A 61 1.41 -3.29 -7.99
N TYR A 62 1.07 -2.26 -8.79
CA TYR A 62 1.49 -0.88 -8.53
C TYR A 62 0.93 -0.30 -7.23
N ALA A 63 -0.27 -0.71 -6.80
CA ALA A 63 -0.82 -0.26 -5.52
C ALA A 63 0.06 -0.70 -4.34
N TYR A 64 0.50 -1.96 -4.34
CA TYR A 64 1.39 -2.50 -3.31
C TYR A 64 2.82 -1.97 -3.43
N LEU A 65 3.31 -1.75 -4.65
CA LEU A 65 4.61 -1.13 -4.89
C LEU A 65 4.65 0.30 -4.34
N ASN A 66 3.61 1.10 -4.61
CA ASN A 66 3.50 2.46 -4.12
C ASN A 66 3.41 2.48 -2.58
N LEU A 67 2.63 1.57 -1.98
CA LEU A 67 2.60 1.41 -0.53
C LEU A 67 3.99 1.11 0.03
N ARG A 68 4.70 0.12 -0.54
CA ARG A 68 6.05 -0.25 -0.10
C ARG A 68 7.01 0.94 -0.17
N THR A 69 7.02 1.65 -1.28
CA THR A 69 7.87 2.84 -1.48
C THR A 69 7.54 3.94 -0.45
N THR A 70 6.26 4.19 -0.20
CA THR A 70 5.84 5.21 0.77
C THR A 70 6.21 4.81 2.20
N LEU A 71 6.08 3.52 2.54
CA LEU A 71 6.52 3.00 3.84
C LEU A 71 8.06 3.05 3.99
N HIS A 72 8.84 2.82 2.92
CA HIS A 72 10.30 3.02 2.95
C HIS A 72 10.65 4.48 3.25
N ASN A 73 9.96 5.43 2.61
CA ASN A 73 10.18 6.86 2.86
C ASN A 73 9.81 7.26 4.30
N PHE A 74 8.75 6.67 4.84
CA PHE A 74 8.34 6.89 6.23
C PHE A 74 9.34 6.30 7.23
N TYR A 75 9.76 5.06 7.01
CA TYR A 75 10.59 4.32 7.96
C TYR A 75 12.09 4.66 7.81
N GLY A 76 12.49 5.22 6.66
CA GLY A 76 13.86 5.61 6.34
C GLY A 76 14.80 4.43 6.01
N LYS A 77 14.27 3.21 5.94
CA LYS A 77 15.02 1.97 5.64
C LYS A 77 14.06 0.85 5.20
N LYS A 78 14.61 -0.33 4.88
CA LYS A 78 13.80 -1.52 4.57
C LYS A 78 12.88 -1.91 5.72
N LEU A 79 11.73 -2.49 5.38
CA LEU A 79 10.66 -2.88 6.33
C LEU A 79 10.95 -4.25 6.96
N ASN A 80 12.16 -4.42 7.51
CA ASN A 80 12.65 -5.66 8.09
C ASN A 80 12.09 -5.86 9.52
N PHE A 81 10.77 -5.87 9.62
CA PHE A 81 10.04 -6.16 10.85
C PHE A 81 8.81 -7.01 10.56
N LEU A 82 8.36 -7.74 11.55
CA LEU A 82 7.23 -8.65 11.43
C LEU A 82 5.90 -7.90 11.47
N PHE A 83 4.81 -8.54 11.03
CA PHE A 83 3.48 -7.94 10.98
C PHE A 83 2.95 -7.50 12.34
N ASN A 84 3.38 -8.12 13.45
CA ASN A 84 3.00 -7.71 14.80
C ASN A 84 3.49 -6.31 15.20
N ALA A 85 4.52 -5.79 14.51
CA ALA A 85 4.97 -4.41 14.68
C ALA A 85 4.07 -3.39 13.93
N VAL A 86 3.18 -3.86 13.07
CA VAL A 86 2.15 -3.02 12.41
C VAL A 86 0.94 -2.92 13.34
N ASP A 87 1.08 -2.18 14.40
CA ASP A 87 0.05 -1.91 15.41
C ASP A 87 -0.65 -0.55 15.20
N VAL A 88 -1.54 -0.19 16.11
CA VAL A 88 -2.25 1.10 16.08
C VAL A 88 -1.26 2.27 16.24
N ALA A 89 -0.21 2.10 17.04
CA ALA A 89 0.81 3.12 17.22
C ALA A 89 1.61 3.37 15.94
N PHE A 90 1.95 2.30 15.20
CA PHE A 90 2.54 2.38 13.87
C PHE A 90 1.63 3.15 12.91
N CYS A 91 0.34 2.81 12.85
CA CYS A 91 -0.63 3.48 11.99
C CYS A 91 -0.73 4.98 12.31
N ASN A 92 -0.79 5.35 13.60
CA ASN A 92 -0.83 6.75 14.02
C ASN A 92 0.45 7.52 13.63
N LYS A 93 1.64 6.92 13.80
CA LYS A 93 2.92 7.52 13.38
C LYS A 93 2.97 7.71 11.86
N PHE A 94 2.52 6.73 11.10
CA PHE A 94 2.48 6.79 9.64
C PHE A 94 1.51 7.88 9.17
N GLU A 95 0.31 7.98 9.77
CA GLU A 95 -0.63 9.08 9.50
C GLU A 95 -0.02 10.44 9.79
N ALA A 96 0.59 10.62 10.97
CA ALA A 96 1.22 11.88 11.35
C ALA A 96 2.33 12.29 10.38
N TRP A 97 3.14 11.32 9.93
CA TRP A 97 4.18 11.55 8.92
C TRP A 97 3.58 11.97 7.58
N MET A 98 2.52 11.30 7.10
CA MET A 98 1.85 11.68 5.86
C MET A 98 1.24 13.08 5.95
N ARG A 99 0.59 13.44 7.08
CA ARG A 99 0.05 14.79 7.30
C ARG A 99 1.15 15.85 7.28
N LYS A 100 2.29 15.57 7.92
CA LYS A 100 3.47 16.45 7.89
C LYS A 100 3.97 16.69 6.45
N ASN A 101 3.88 15.66 5.60
CA ASN A 101 4.26 15.73 4.18
C ASN A 101 3.10 16.16 3.26
N GLN A 102 2.02 16.74 3.83
CA GLN A 102 0.89 17.33 3.10
C GLN A 102 0.13 16.36 2.19
N PHE A 103 0.07 15.08 2.57
CA PHE A 103 -0.77 14.12 1.86
C PHE A 103 -2.26 14.44 2.08
N GLU A 104 -3.03 14.43 1.00
CA GLU A 104 -4.48 14.57 1.05
C GLU A 104 -5.15 13.36 1.70
N ASP A 105 -6.28 13.56 2.36
CA ASP A 105 -7.06 12.50 3.03
C ASP A 105 -7.39 11.34 2.08
N THR A 106 -7.73 11.62 0.82
CA THR A 106 -8.00 10.61 -0.20
C THR A 106 -6.79 9.73 -0.48
N THR A 107 -5.59 10.31 -0.49
CA THR A 107 -4.33 9.59 -0.67
C THR A 107 -3.99 8.76 0.56
N MET A 108 -4.16 9.32 1.75
CA MET A 108 -3.98 8.58 3.01
C MET A 108 -4.95 7.40 3.09
N HIS A 109 -6.22 7.61 2.76
CA HIS A 109 -7.21 6.54 2.69
C HIS A 109 -6.78 5.42 1.73
N TYR A 110 -6.24 5.76 0.56
CA TYR A 110 -5.73 4.79 -0.41
C TYR A 110 -4.60 3.94 0.18
N TYR A 111 -3.60 4.54 0.82
CA TYR A 111 -2.48 3.82 1.42
C TYR A 111 -2.92 2.94 2.59
N PHE A 112 -3.75 3.45 3.49
CA PHE A 112 -4.25 2.66 4.61
C PHE A 112 -5.19 1.53 4.17
N ARG A 113 -5.99 1.72 3.13
CA ARG A 113 -6.79 0.65 2.53
C ARG A 113 -5.89 -0.45 1.98
N THR A 114 -4.82 -0.09 1.30
CA THR A 114 -3.85 -1.05 0.74
C THR A 114 -3.07 -1.76 1.86
N LEU A 115 -2.68 -1.05 2.92
CA LEU A 115 -2.01 -1.63 4.09
C LEU A 115 -2.94 -2.62 4.82
N ARG A 116 -4.23 -2.28 5.00
CA ARG A 116 -5.23 -3.20 5.55
C ARG A 116 -5.38 -4.45 4.67
N ALA A 117 -5.44 -4.28 3.36
CA ALA A 117 -5.50 -5.41 2.43
C ALA A 117 -4.24 -6.29 2.52
N THR A 118 -3.06 -5.69 2.67
CA THR A 118 -1.79 -6.40 2.89
C THR A 118 -1.85 -7.21 4.17
N TYR A 119 -2.29 -6.61 5.29
CA TYR A 119 -2.41 -7.30 6.56
C TYR A 119 -3.39 -8.48 6.49
N ASN A 120 -4.56 -8.29 5.89
CA ASN A 120 -5.55 -9.36 5.73
C ASN A 120 -4.99 -10.53 4.89
N LYS A 121 -4.26 -10.23 3.82
CA LYS A 121 -3.59 -11.27 3.02
C LYS A 121 -2.50 -12.00 3.79
N ALA A 122 -1.78 -11.31 4.65
CA ALA A 122 -0.80 -11.92 5.54
C ALA A 122 -1.48 -12.85 6.57
N VAL A 123 -2.66 -12.48 7.08
CA VAL A 123 -3.47 -13.35 7.94
C VAL A 123 -3.93 -14.60 7.18
N GLU A 124 -4.43 -14.46 5.95
CA GLU A 124 -4.82 -15.59 5.08
C GLU A 124 -3.64 -16.54 4.81
N ALA A 125 -2.45 -15.98 4.61
CA ALA A 125 -1.21 -16.71 4.40
C ALA A 125 -0.56 -17.24 5.71
N LYS A 126 -1.21 -17.08 6.87
CA LYS A 126 -0.67 -17.42 8.20
C LYS A 126 0.68 -16.75 8.50
N CYS A 127 0.85 -15.53 8.04
CA CYS A 127 2.03 -14.69 8.29
C CYS A 127 1.75 -13.54 9.27
N ALA A 128 0.49 -13.36 9.67
CA ALA A 128 0.06 -12.36 10.65
C ALA A 128 -1.10 -12.89 11.49
N ASP A 129 -1.23 -12.35 12.71
CA ASP A 129 -2.31 -12.68 13.63
C ASP A 129 -3.51 -11.75 13.38
N ARG A 130 -4.70 -12.35 13.22
CA ARG A 130 -5.95 -11.61 13.03
C ARG A 130 -6.31 -10.76 14.23
N GLU A 131 -6.07 -11.26 15.45
CA GLU A 131 -6.43 -10.58 16.69
C GLU A 131 -5.54 -9.35 16.95
N LYS A 132 -4.31 -9.38 16.44
CA LYS A 132 -3.34 -8.27 16.53
C LYS A 132 -3.50 -7.24 15.40
N SER A 133 -4.53 -7.37 14.56
CA SER A 133 -4.76 -6.42 13.44
C SER A 133 -5.08 -5.01 13.96
N PRO A 134 -4.30 -3.99 13.58
CA PRO A 134 -4.58 -2.62 14.01
C PRO A 134 -5.92 -2.09 13.46
N PHE A 135 -6.42 -2.67 12.38
CA PHE A 135 -7.60 -2.19 11.68
C PHE A 135 -8.94 -2.53 12.36
N VAL A 136 -8.90 -3.28 13.46
CA VAL A 136 -10.04 -3.45 14.37
C VAL A 136 -10.35 -2.11 15.06
N GLU A 137 -9.33 -1.40 15.53
CA GLU A 137 -9.43 -0.12 16.24
C GLU A 137 -9.22 1.07 15.32
N TYR A 138 -8.21 1.01 14.43
CA TYR A 138 -7.86 2.08 13.50
C TYR A 138 -8.84 2.12 12.32
N LYS A 139 -9.89 2.94 12.44
CA LYS A 139 -10.96 3.03 11.42
C LYS A 139 -10.55 3.95 10.27
N LEU A 140 -10.73 3.48 9.03
CA LEU A 140 -10.41 4.25 7.82
C LEU A 140 -11.45 5.33 7.50
N SER A 141 -12.64 5.28 8.12
CA SER A 141 -13.68 6.30 7.98
C SER A 141 -13.27 7.69 8.49
N ARG A 142 -12.15 7.78 9.21
CA ARG A 142 -11.57 9.06 9.66
C ARG A 142 -11.04 9.93 8.52
N PHE A 143 -10.73 9.32 7.36
CA PHE A 143 -10.26 10.05 6.19
C PHE A 143 -11.44 10.46 5.31
N SER A 144 -11.46 11.73 4.91
CA SER A 144 -12.46 12.21 3.96
C SER A 144 -12.16 11.66 2.57
N THR A 145 -13.11 10.92 2.00
CA THR A 145 -13.03 10.44 0.61
C THR A 145 -13.82 11.31 -0.36
N LYS A 146 -14.36 12.44 0.13
CA LYS A 146 -15.13 13.36 -0.71
C LYS A 146 -14.18 14.08 -1.66
N THR A 147 -14.33 13.82 -2.95
CA THR A 147 -13.61 14.55 -4.01
C THR A 147 -14.40 15.78 -4.42
N LYS A 148 -13.70 16.89 -4.70
CA LYS A 148 -14.31 18.06 -5.31
C LYS A 148 -14.80 17.69 -6.71
N LYS A 149 -16.09 17.85 -6.98
CA LYS A 149 -16.63 17.70 -8.33
C LYS A 149 -15.99 18.77 -9.23
N ARG A 150 -15.31 18.35 -10.27
CA ARG A 150 -14.65 19.21 -11.25
C ARG A 150 -15.48 19.30 -12.54
N ALA A 151 -16.81 19.46 -12.39
CA ALA A 151 -17.67 19.65 -13.54
C ALA A 151 -17.36 21.00 -14.21
N LEU A 152 -17.17 20.99 -15.50
CA LEU A 152 -17.02 22.22 -16.29
C LEU A 152 -18.39 22.85 -16.51
N SER A 153 -18.45 24.19 -16.54
CA SER A 153 -19.67 24.90 -16.92
C SER A 153 -19.94 24.70 -18.43
N LYS A 154 -21.19 24.83 -18.83
CA LYS A 154 -21.57 24.73 -20.26
C LYS A 154 -20.81 25.73 -21.14
N GLU A 155 -20.53 26.94 -20.60
CA GLU A 155 -19.75 27.98 -21.28
C GLU A 155 -18.29 27.55 -21.47
N SER A 156 -17.69 26.92 -20.44
CA SER A 156 -16.33 26.40 -20.52
C SER A 156 -16.23 25.26 -21.55
N VAL A 157 -17.21 24.37 -21.58
CA VAL A 157 -17.28 23.31 -22.59
C VAL A 157 -17.39 23.88 -23.99
N LYS A 158 -18.30 24.87 -24.21
CA LYS A 158 -18.43 25.53 -25.50
C LYS A 158 -17.13 26.21 -25.94
N LYS A 159 -16.38 26.82 -25.01
CA LYS A 159 -15.06 27.44 -25.35
C LYS A 159 -14.05 26.39 -25.80
N ILE A 160 -14.00 25.23 -25.09
CA ILE A 160 -13.11 24.13 -25.46
C ILE A 160 -13.47 23.62 -26.87
N LEU A 161 -14.75 23.34 -27.13
CA LEU A 161 -15.20 22.77 -28.40
C LEU A 161 -14.96 23.71 -29.61
N LYS A 162 -14.90 25.03 -29.36
CA LYS A 162 -14.66 26.07 -30.40
C LYS A 162 -13.20 26.50 -30.48
N MET A 163 -12.32 25.91 -29.68
CA MET A 163 -10.93 26.33 -29.62
C MET A 163 -10.18 25.95 -30.91
N ASP A 164 -9.44 26.90 -31.47
CA ASP A 164 -8.54 26.62 -32.58
C ASP A 164 -7.30 25.87 -32.05
N CYS A 165 -7.14 24.66 -32.52
CA CYS A 165 -6.06 23.76 -32.13
C CYS A 165 -4.91 23.71 -33.12
N SER A 166 -4.94 24.54 -34.23
CA SER A 166 -3.97 24.48 -35.30
C SER A 166 -2.53 24.76 -34.86
N ALA A 167 -2.35 25.65 -33.87
CA ALA A 167 -1.04 26.00 -33.31
C ALA A 167 -0.63 25.15 -32.09
N MET A 168 -1.44 24.18 -31.71
CA MET A 168 -1.18 23.36 -30.51
C MET A 168 -0.27 22.16 -30.80
N SER A 169 0.37 21.66 -29.76
CA SER A 169 1.10 20.39 -29.84
C SER A 169 0.18 19.23 -30.20
N GLU A 170 0.72 18.18 -30.81
CA GLU A 170 -0.03 16.96 -31.17
C GLU A 170 -0.79 16.35 -29.99
N LYS A 171 -0.14 16.30 -28.81
CA LYS A 171 -0.79 15.84 -27.57
C LYS A 171 -1.99 16.68 -27.15
N ALA A 172 -1.91 18.00 -27.31
CA ALA A 172 -3.01 18.90 -26.96
C ALA A 172 -4.17 18.78 -27.97
N ARG A 173 -3.89 18.61 -29.25
CA ARG A 173 -4.90 18.30 -30.26
C ARG A 173 -5.60 17.00 -29.99
N LEU A 174 -4.84 15.92 -29.73
CA LEU A 174 -5.42 14.62 -29.36
C LEU A 174 -6.31 14.73 -28.11
N ALA A 175 -5.87 15.45 -27.09
CA ALA A 175 -6.67 15.65 -25.88
C ALA A 175 -7.97 16.42 -26.16
N HIS A 176 -7.93 17.44 -27.02
CA HIS A 176 -9.11 18.17 -27.45
C HIS A 176 -10.08 17.26 -28.21
N ASP A 177 -9.57 16.45 -29.16
CA ASP A 177 -10.39 15.57 -30.00
C ASP A 177 -11.04 14.45 -29.13
N VAL A 178 -10.28 13.84 -28.22
CA VAL A 178 -10.81 12.85 -27.28
C VAL A 178 -11.86 13.46 -26.35
N PHE A 179 -11.62 14.69 -25.84
CA PHE A 179 -12.60 15.40 -25.03
C PHE A 179 -13.89 15.68 -25.81
N SER A 180 -13.75 16.21 -27.04
CA SER A 180 -14.87 16.55 -27.93
C SER A 180 -15.67 15.31 -28.29
N PHE A 181 -15.01 14.22 -28.66
CA PHE A 181 -15.63 12.93 -28.94
C PHE A 181 -16.40 12.41 -27.73
N SER A 182 -15.74 12.35 -26.56
CA SER A 182 -16.37 11.89 -25.31
C SER A 182 -17.59 12.74 -24.95
N TYR A 183 -17.51 14.07 -25.11
CA TYR A 183 -18.63 14.96 -24.83
C TYR A 183 -19.84 14.69 -25.75
N TYR A 184 -19.63 14.54 -27.04
CA TYR A 184 -20.70 14.25 -28.01
C TYR A 184 -21.27 12.83 -27.85
N CYS A 185 -20.46 11.89 -27.40
CA CYS A 185 -20.91 10.51 -27.13
C CYS A 185 -21.52 10.32 -25.73
N GLY A 186 -21.76 11.40 -24.96
CA GLY A 186 -22.42 11.32 -23.67
C GLY A 186 -21.53 10.84 -22.53
N GLY A 187 -20.20 10.87 -22.70
CA GLY A 187 -19.24 10.55 -21.65
C GLY A 187 -18.81 9.08 -21.61
N ILE A 188 -18.47 8.52 -22.75
CA ILE A 188 -17.86 7.18 -22.86
C ILE A 188 -16.47 7.20 -22.23
#